data_ae4d340ceeacc134b81ad0ce7cbb7fa5
#
_entry.id   ae4d340ceeacc134b81ad0ce7cbb7fa5
#
_cell.length_a   1.000
_cell.length_b   1.000
_cell.length_c   1.000
_cell.angle_alpha   90.00
_cell.angle_beta   90.00
_cell.angle_gamma   90.00
#
_symmetry.space_group_name_H-M   'P 1'
#
loop_
_entity.id
_entity.type
_entity.pdbx_description
1 polymer ?
#
loop_
_entity_poly.entity_id
_entity_poly.type
_entity_poly.pdbx_seq_one_letter_code
_entity_poly.pdbx_strand_id
1 'polypeptide(L)'
;MSTVENVEPFGDGFIAALCPELIIFAGLLALIIIPNIGKGTFRIPGTQTRVMWLFGGERFKITSNPKLPAWIATITLGAAFVQTVLSFQDGVDRTAIVTESGTQLLLVNGFSRVFEMIFFGALTLAAFASMNRLEVKGIGPKLSTDDLYNNRRQADFYILMLTCGLGMSVVALAQDLFVLFIGLELASFSTYVLVAFYKESKVGTEAGMKYFIVGSVASGVGLYGLSMLYLWAGSLQFDVLAAQFVINGTDPLPLIGIGFVLVGFGFKVSAAPFHFAAPDAYSGASSPVAGVLATASKAMGIVGLLRMLLIVAAPESSGFLSYSNLYKQNQHI
;
A
#
# COMPACT_ATOMS: atom_id res chain seq x y z
N MET A 1 6.41 11.24 27.28
CA MET A 1 6.46 9.77 27.45
C MET A 1 5.11 9.26 27.02
N SER A 2 4.93 8.89 25.75
CA SER A 2 3.68 8.28 25.28
C SER A 2 3.62 6.85 25.80
N THR A 3 2.60 6.53 26.56
CA THR A 3 2.31 5.16 26.98
C THR A 3 1.76 4.43 25.76
N VAL A 4 2.45 3.38 25.33
CA VAL A 4 1.96 2.55 24.24
C VAL A 4 0.88 1.62 24.78
N GLU A 5 -0.31 1.77 24.24
CA GLU A 5 -1.41 0.86 24.50
C GLU A 5 -1.23 -0.42 23.66
N ASN A 6 -1.04 -1.56 24.30
CA ASN A 6 -1.18 -2.86 23.64
C ASN A 6 -2.66 -3.09 23.36
N VAL A 7 -3.00 -3.18 22.08
CA VAL A 7 -4.38 -3.35 21.66
C VAL A 7 -4.67 -4.84 21.51
N GLU A 8 -5.71 -5.32 22.20
CA GLU A 8 -6.18 -6.70 22.01
C GLU A 8 -6.63 -6.91 20.56
N PRO A 9 -6.30 -8.05 19.93
CA PRO A 9 -6.77 -8.37 18.59
C PRO A 9 -8.29 -8.27 18.53
N PHE A 10 -8.81 -7.43 17.61
CA PHE A 10 -10.23 -7.15 17.42
C PHE A 10 -10.97 -6.38 18.55
N GLY A 11 -10.24 -5.83 19.54
CA GLY A 11 -10.80 -4.90 20.51
C GLY A 11 -11.07 -3.49 19.92
N ASP A 12 -11.76 -2.64 20.69
CA ASP A 12 -12.06 -1.26 20.26
C ASP A 12 -10.81 -0.46 19.90
N GLY A 13 -9.69 -0.72 20.56
CA GLY A 13 -8.40 -0.13 20.27
C GLY A 13 -7.84 -0.51 18.88
N PHE A 14 -8.02 -1.76 18.43
CA PHE A 14 -7.59 -2.22 17.10
C PHE A 14 -8.32 -1.47 15.99
N ILE A 15 -9.65 -1.36 16.11
CA ILE A 15 -10.48 -0.64 15.13
C ILE A 15 -10.08 0.85 15.08
N ALA A 16 -9.85 1.47 16.24
CA ALA A 16 -9.43 2.86 16.31
C ALA A 16 -8.02 3.08 15.72
N ALA A 17 -7.10 2.13 15.94
CA ALA A 17 -5.74 2.20 15.43
C ALA A 17 -5.70 2.09 13.90
N LEU A 18 -6.41 1.11 13.32
CA LEU A 18 -6.40 0.80 11.87
C LEU A 18 -7.63 1.36 11.13
N CYS A 19 -8.30 2.35 11.69
CA CYS A 19 -9.51 2.92 11.07
C CYS A 19 -9.29 3.42 9.63
N PRO A 20 -8.20 4.15 9.28
CA PRO A 20 -7.96 4.56 7.90
C PRO A 20 -7.81 3.39 6.93
N GLU A 21 -7.08 2.33 7.33
CA GLU A 21 -6.86 1.11 6.54
C GLU A 21 -8.16 0.34 6.34
N LEU A 22 -8.97 0.24 7.39
CA LEU A 22 -10.29 -0.42 7.33
C LEU A 22 -11.24 0.33 6.39
N ILE A 23 -11.20 1.67 6.37
CA ILE A 23 -11.97 2.50 5.43
C ILE A 23 -11.54 2.17 3.99
N ILE A 24 -10.23 2.12 3.70
CA ILE A 24 -9.73 1.80 2.36
C ILE A 24 -10.11 0.36 1.98
N PHE A 25 -9.99 -0.58 2.89
CA PHE A 25 -10.37 -1.98 2.66
C PHE A 25 -11.87 -2.12 2.38
N ALA A 26 -12.73 -1.42 3.11
CA ALA A 26 -14.17 -1.39 2.85
C ALA A 26 -14.49 -0.78 1.47
N GLY A 27 -13.81 0.30 1.09
CA GLY A 27 -13.91 0.90 -0.25
C GLY A 27 -13.47 -0.05 -1.36
N LEU A 28 -12.38 -0.80 -1.13
CA LEU A 28 -11.89 -1.82 -2.06
C LEU A 28 -12.92 -2.94 -2.25
N LEU A 29 -13.49 -3.45 -1.15
CA LEU A 29 -14.58 -4.43 -1.23
C LEU A 29 -15.80 -3.87 -1.98
N ALA A 30 -16.17 -2.61 -1.72
CA ALA A 30 -17.26 -1.97 -2.43
C ALA A 30 -16.99 -1.88 -3.94
N LEU A 31 -15.77 -1.53 -4.35
CA LEU A 31 -15.37 -1.47 -5.77
C LEU A 31 -15.33 -2.85 -6.44
N ILE A 32 -15.02 -3.91 -5.70
CA ILE A 32 -15.06 -5.28 -6.22
C ILE A 32 -16.52 -5.76 -6.33
N ILE A 33 -17.34 -5.51 -5.33
CA ILE A 33 -18.69 -6.06 -5.23
C ILE A 33 -19.66 -5.30 -6.13
N ILE A 34 -19.72 -3.96 -6.03
CA ILE A 34 -20.74 -3.13 -6.70
C ILE A 34 -20.74 -3.28 -8.22
N PRO A 35 -19.60 -3.20 -8.95
CA PRO A 35 -19.58 -3.38 -10.39
C PRO A 35 -19.86 -4.82 -10.84
N ASN A 36 -19.65 -5.80 -9.96
CA ASN A 36 -19.89 -7.22 -10.24
C ASN A 36 -21.33 -7.68 -9.87
N ILE A 37 -22.07 -6.89 -9.11
CA ILE A 37 -23.52 -7.05 -8.92
C ILE A 37 -24.26 -6.62 -10.21
N GLY A 38 -23.84 -7.13 -11.34
CA GLY A 38 -24.49 -6.88 -12.61
C GLY A 38 -25.54 -7.92 -12.93
N LYS A 39 -26.38 -7.63 -13.96
CA LYS A 39 -27.49 -8.40 -14.53
C LYS A 39 -27.22 -9.91 -14.75
N GLY A 40 -26.83 -10.63 -13.71
CA GLY A 40 -26.62 -12.08 -13.74
C GLY A 40 -27.87 -12.81 -13.34
N THR A 41 -28.53 -13.55 -14.27
CA THR A 41 -29.51 -14.56 -13.90
C THR A 41 -28.79 -15.88 -13.66
N PHE A 42 -28.86 -16.39 -12.44
CA PHE A 42 -28.36 -17.72 -12.11
C PHE A 42 -29.45 -18.75 -12.42
N ARG A 43 -29.11 -19.80 -13.16
CA ARG A 43 -29.99 -20.92 -13.43
C ARG A 43 -29.78 -21.97 -12.35
N ILE A 44 -30.82 -22.25 -11.56
CA ILE A 44 -30.72 -23.29 -10.55
C ILE A 44 -30.52 -24.63 -11.28
N PRO A 45 -29.43 -25.39 -11.00
CA PRO A 45 -29.24 -26.72 -11.60
C PRO A 45 -30.46 -27.61 -11.32
N GLY A 46 -31.04 -28.18 -12.38
CA GLY A 46 -32.21 -29.08 -12.27
C GLY A 46 -33.59 -28.42 -12.40
N THR A 47 -33.67 -27.11 -12.54
CA THR A 47 -34.95 -26.40 -12.78
C THR A 47 -34.84 -25.42 -13.96
N GLN A 48 -35.99 -25.18 -14.63
CA GLN A 48 -36.03 -24.17 -15.69
C GLN A 48 -36.19 -22.74 -15.15
N THR A 49 -36.23 -22.56 -13.83
CA THR A 49 -36.40 -21.27 -13.19
C THR A 49 -35.09 -20.51 -13.15
N ARG A 50 -35.09 -19.29 -13.71
CA ARG A 50 -34.02 -18.32 -13.57
C ARG A 50 -34.29 -17.48 -12.33
N VAL A 51 -33.44 -17.59 -11.31
CA VAL A 51 -33.50 -16.74 -10.13
C VAL A 51 -32.51 -15.58 -10.36
N MET A 52 -33.02 -14.37 -10.21
CA MET A 52 -32.17 -13.19 -10.17
C MET A 52 -31.31 -13.29 -8.91
N TRP A 53 -30.01 -13.07 -9.05
CA TRP A 53 -29.13 -12.87 -7.89
C TRP A 53 -29.74 -11.78 -7.00
N LEU A 54 -29.64 -11.94 -5.69
CA LEU A 54 -30.33 -11.14 -4.67
C LEU A 54 -30.16 -9.62 -4.83
N PHE A 55 -29.16 -9.19 -5.59
CA PHE A 55 -28.77 -7.79 -5.79
C PHE A 55 -28.72 -7.34 -7.26
N GLY A 56 -29.07 -8.17 -8.21
CA GLY A 56 -29.01 -7.90 -9.65
C GLY A 56 -30.37 -7.63 -10.28
N GLY A 57 -31.01 -6.54 -9.96
CA GLY A 57 -32.24 -6.14 -10.58
C GLY A 57 -32.16 -4.75 -11.20
N GLU A 58 -33.00 -4.46 -12.22
CA GLU A 58 -33.20 -3.12 -12.77
C GLU A 58 -33.58 -2.05 -11.73
N ARG A 59 -33.84 -2.44 -10.48
CA ARG A 59 -34.20 -1.54 -9.37
C ARG A 59 -33.05 -0.71 -8.86
N PHE A 60 -31.79 -1.16 -8.97
CA PHE A 60 -30.63 -0.36 -8.56
C PHE A 60 -29.90 0.20 -9.77
N LYS A 61 -30.34 1.36 -10.24
CA LYS A 61 -29.66 2.17 -11.30
C LYS A 61 -28.26 2.64 -10.89
N ILE A 62 -27.79 2.30 -9.69
CA ILE A 62 -26.48 2.68 -9.14
C ILE A 62 -25.35 2.08 -9.98
N THR A 63 -25.52 0.87 -10.50
CA THR A 63 -24.49 0.19 -11.31
C THR A 63 -24.35 0.72 -12.74
N SER A 64 -25.29 1.57 -13.19
CA SER A 64 -25.26 2.18 -14.52
C SER A 64 -24.52 3.53 -14.57
N ASN A 65 -24.12 4.08 -13.42
CA ASN A 65 -23.36 5.32 -13.38
C ASN A 65 -21.86 5.04 -13.59
N PRO A 66 -21.31 5.44 -14.73
CA PRO A 66 -19.92 5.14 -15.07
C PRO A 66 -18.90 5.87 -14.17
N LYS A 67 -19.31 6.94 -13.49
CA LYS A 67 -18.45 7.69 -12.57
C LYS A 67 -18.51 7.16 -11.13
N LEU A 68 -19.36 6.17 -10.85
CA LEU A 68 -19.51 5.63 -9.50
C LEU A 68 -18.20 5.09 -8.91
N PRO A 69 -17.38 4.28 -9.63
CA PRO A 69 -16.11 3.80 -9.09
C PRO A 69 -15.16 4.93 -8.69
N ALA A 70 -15.14 6.01 -9.50
CA ALA A 70 -14.33 7.19 -9.23
C ALA A 70 -14.76 7.90 -7.94
N TRP A 71 -16.07 8.07 -7.75
CA TRP A 71 -16.61 8.67 -6.53
C TRP A 71 -16.35 7.81 -5.29
N ILE A 72 -16.57 6.49 -5.38
CA ILE A 72 -16.29 5.58 -4.27
C ILE A 72 -14.82 5.69 -3.86
N ALA A 73 -13.88 5.58 -4.80
CA ALA A 73 -12.46 5.64 -4.50
C ALA A 73 -12.04 6.99 -3.92
N THR A 74 -12.52 8.10 -4.50
CA THR A 74 -12.15 9.44 -4.02
C THR A 74 -12.70 9.71 -2.63
N ILE A 75 -13.95 9.32 -2.36
CA ILE A 75 -14.56 9.48 -1.03
C ILE A 75 -13.85 8.59 -0.01
N THR A 76 -13.54 7.35 -0.37
CA THR A 76 -12.83 6.41 0.50
C THR A 76 -11.44 6.91 0.87
N LEU A 77 -10.65 7.34 -0.11
CA LEU A 77 -9.30 7.89 0.13
C LEU A 77 -9.37 9.21 0.92
N GLY A 78 -10.33 10.07 0.59
CA GLY A 78 -10.56 11.32 1.32
C GLY A 78 -10.99 11.08 2.77
N ALA A 79 -11.86 10.11 3.02
CA ALA A 79 -12.27 9.72 4.38
C ALA A 79 -11.09 9.13 5.17
N ALA A 80 -10.27 8.27 4.54
CA ALA A 80 -9.06 7.74 5.15
C ALA A 80 -8.06 8.87 5.49
N PHE A 81 -7.86 9.83 4.58
CA PHE A 81 -7.03 11.01 4.83
C PHE A 81 -7.53 11.82 6.04
N VAL A 82 -8.82 12.15 6.07
CA VAL A 82 -9.41 12.91 7.20
C VAL A 82 -9.26 12.13 8.50
N GLN A 83 -9.54 10.84 8.49
CA GLN A 83 -9.38 9.98 9.67
C GLN A 83 -7.93 9.92 10.16
N THR A 84 -6.96 9.89 9.24
CA THR A 84 -5.53 9.94 9.60
C THR A 84 -5.16 11.27 10.26
N VAL A 85 -5.69 12.39 9.75
CA VAL A 85 -5.49 13.72 10.36
C VAL A 85 -6.07 13.79 11.77
N LEU A 86 -7.29 13.26 11.97
CA LEU A 86 -7.93 13.22 13.29
C LEU A 86 -7.13 12.33 14.26
N SER A 87 -6.73 11.15 13.83
CA SER A 87 -5.90 10.24 14.66
C SER A 87 -4.53 10.82 14.99
N PHE A 88 -3.95 11.66 14.13
CA PHE A 88 -2.70 12.36 14.41
C PHE A 88 -2.86 13.38 15.53
N GLN A 89 -4.00 14.07 15.60
CA GLN A 89 -4.29 15.05 16.66
C GLN A 89 -4.46 14.39 18.03
N ASP A 90 -4.94 13.15 18.10
CA ASP A 90 -5.10 12.42 19.35
C ASP A 90 -3.76 12.09 20.04
N GLY A 91 -2.65 12.02 19.28
CA GLY A 91 -1.28 11.89 19.80
C GLY A 91 -1.00 10.58 20.56
N VAL A 92 -1.82 9.55 20.38
CA VAL A 92 -1.69 8.25 21.07
C VAL A 92 -0.98 7.26 20.17
N ASP A 93 0.15 6.74 20.65
CA ASP A 93 0.85 5.63 19.99
C ASP A 93 0.15 4.30 20.34
N ARG A 94 -0.14 3.49 19.32
CA ARG A 94 -0.86 2.21 19.48
C ARG A 94 -0.17 1.11 18.69
N THR A 95 0.04 -0.05 19.33
CA THR A 95 0.44 -1.27 18.61
C THR A 95 -0.80 -1.93 18.02
N ALA A 96 -0.86 -2.04 16.70
CA ALA A 96 -2.06 -2.55 16.03
C ALA A 96 -2.05 -4.08 15.89
N ILE A 97 -0.91 -4.68 15.60
CA ILE A 97 -0.78 -6.13 15.44
C ILE A 97 0.43 -6.63 16.20
N VAL A 98 0.17 -7.56 17.13
CA VAL A 98 1.18 -8.26 17.93
C VAL A 98 0.98 -9.76 17.69
N THR A 99 2.07 -10.49 17.45
CA THR A 99 2.03 -11.96 17.34
C THR A 99 1.90 -12.62 18.68
N GLU A 100 1.56 -13.93 18.73
CA GLU A 100 1.53 -14.73 19.96
C GLU A 100 2.88 -14.73 20.70
N SER A 101 3.99 -14.55 19.98
CA SER A 101 5.34 -14.42 20.55
C SER A 101 5.64 -13.02 21.13
N GLY A 102 4.69 -12.11 21.13
CA GLY A 102 4.87 -10.71 21.58
C GLY A 102 5.53 -9.80 20.55
N THR A 103 5.74 -10.26 19.32
CA THR A 103 6.36 -9.50 18.24
C THR A 103 5.42 -8.43 17.72
N GLN A 104 5.84 -7.18 17.70
CA GLN A 104 5.05 -6.09 17.17
C GLN A 104 5.27 -5.99 15.66
N LEU A 105 4.23 -6.18 14.87
CA LEU A 105 4.31 -6.11 13.40
C LEU A 105 3.94 -4.74 12.86
N LEU A 106 2.92 -4.10 13.41
CA LEU A 106 2.44 -2.79 13.00
C LEU A 106 2.31 -1.86 14.20
N LEU A 107 2.84 -0.64 14.04
CA LEU A 107 2.79 0.43 15.02
C LEU A 107 2.20 1.69 14.41
N VAL A 108 1.19 2.22 15.06
CA VAL A 108 0.60 3.51 14.76
C VAL A 108 1.23 4.56 15.67
N ASN A 109 1.98 5.47 15.10
CA ASN A 109 2.61 6.58 15.82
C ASN A 109 2.57 7.87 14.98
N GLY A 110 3.05 8.97 15.54
CA GLY A 110 3.08 10.25 14.85
C GLY A 110 3.86 10.21 13.52
N PHE A 111 4.95 9.44 13.45
CA PHE A 111 5.73 9.24 12.23
C PHE A 111 4.90 8.55 11.13
N SER A 112 4.26 7.43 11.46
CA SER A 112 3.44 6.69 10.49
C SER A 112 2.26 7.54 9.97
N ARG A 113 1.60 8.28 10.87
CA ARG A 113 0.46 9.14 10.50
C ARG A 113 0.85 10.29 9.56
N VAL A 114 2.02 10.90 9.74
CA VAL A 114 2.51 11.94 8.83
C VAL A 114 2.69 11.38 7.40
N PHE A 115 3.29 10.19 7.27
CA PHE A 115 3.48 9.60 5.95
C PHE A 115 2.17 9.10 5.34
N GLU A 116 1.26 8.55 6.12
CA GLU A 116 -0.08 8.18 5.66
C GLU A 116 -0.87 9.40 5.15
N MET A 117 -0.78 10.55 5.81
CA MET A 117 -1.37 11.79 5.29
C MET A 117 -0.83 12.14 3.91
N ILE A 118 0.49 12.01 3.69
CA ILE A 118 1.11 12.25 2.37
C ILE A 118 0.56 11.24 1.35
N PHE A 119 0.50 9.96 1.70
CA PHE A 119 0.06 8.90 0.79
C PHE A 119 -1.42 9.06 0.41
N PHE A 120 -2.30 9.15 1.41
CA PHE A 120 -3.74 9.26 1.16
C PHE A 120 -4.12 10.60 0.54
N GLY A 121 -3.44 11.69 0.90
CA GLY A 121 -3.62 12.99 0.27
C GLY A 121 -3.27 12.98 -1.22
N ALA A 122 -2.08 12.45 -1.57
CA ALA A 122 -1.66 12.35 -2.97
C ALA A 122 -2.57 11.41 -3.78
N LEU A 123 -2.97 10.26 -3.23
CA LEU A 123 -3.88 9.32 -3.87
C LEU A 123 -5.29 9.90 -4.04
N THR A 124 -5.80 10.66 -3.06
CA THR A 124 -7.10 11.35 -3.15
C THR A 124 -7.10 12.35 -4.31
N LEU A 125 -6.05 13.18 -4.40
CA LEU A 125 -5.90 14.14 -5.50
C LEU A 125 -5.78 13.44 -6.86
N ALA A 126 -5.03 12.34 -6.93
CA ALA A 126 -4.89 11.57 -8.15
C ALA A 126 -6.20 10.88 -8.56
N ALA A 127 -6.95 10.31 -7.61
CA ALA A 127 -8.26 9.72 -7.86
C ALA A 127 -9.25 10.76 -8.39
N PHE A 128 -9.31 11.92 -7.76
CA PHE A 128 -10.14 13.05 -8.22
C PHE A 128 -9.74 13.51 -9.61
N ALA A 129 -8.45 13.72 -9.88
CA ALA A 129 -7.94 14.15 -11.19
C ALA A 129 -8.19 13.11 -12.30
N SER A 130 -8.36 11.83 -11.93
CA SER A 130 -8.63 10.74 -12.88
C SER A 130 -10.10 10.63 -13.30
N MET A 131 -11.04 11.27 -12.60
CA MET A 131 -12.50 11.10 -12.79
C MET A 131 -12.97 11.37 -14.22
N ASN A 132 -12.35 12.31 -14.93
CA ASN A 132 -12.75 12.72 -16.28
C ASN A 132 -11.80 12.23 -17.38
N ARG A 133 -10.77 11.44 -17.02
CA ARG A 133 -9.76 10.97 -17.98
C ARG A 133 -10.01 9.55 -18.51
N LEU A 134 -10.79 8.77 -17.79
CA LEU A 134 -11.23 7.46 -18.25
C LEU A 134 -12.46 7.67 -19.11
N GLU A 135 -12.35 7.44 -20.42
CA GLU A 135 -13.48 7.56 -21.35
C GLU A 135 -14.60 6.60 -20.95
N VAL A 136 -15.79 7.18 -20.83
CA VAL A 136 -17.03 6.43 -20.58
C VAL A 136 -17.80 6.37 -21.88
N LYS A 137 -17.89 5.21 -22.49
CA LYS A 137 -18.73 4.98 -23.67
C LYS A 137 -20.06 4.39 -23.22
N GLY A 138 -21.17 4.96 -23.74
CA GLY A 138 -22.49 4.38 -23.65
C GLY A 138 -23.28 4.71 -22.37
N ILE A 139 -23.98 5.83 -22.37
CA ILE A 139 -25.08 6.10 -21.43
C ILE A 139 -26.39 5.86 -22.21
N GLY A 140 -26.96 4.64 -22.10
CA GLY A 140 -28.20 4.32 -22.77
C GLY A 140 -28.84 3.01 -22.29
N PRO A 141 -30.11 2.77 -22.63
CA PRO A 141 -30.84 1.58 -22.18
C PRO A 141 -30.35 0.25 -22.81
N LYS A 142 -29.49 0.31 -23.82
CA LYS A 142 -28.84 -0.85 -24.43
C LYS A 142 -27.35 -0.71 -24.27
N LEU A 143 -26.80 -1.15 -23.13
CA LEU A 143 -25.37 -1.29 -22.95
C LEU A 143 -24.84 -2.39 -23.89
N SER A 144 -23.91 -2.03 -24.77
CA SER A 144 -23.16 -3.01 -25.53
C SER A 144 -22.19 -3.77 -24.62
N THR A 145 -21.70 -4.93 -25.06
CA THR A 145 -20.65 -5.69 -24.31
C THR A 145 -19.39 -4.86 -24.14
N ASP A 146 -19.08 -3.97 -25.06
CA ASP A 146 -17.92 -3.06 -25.01
C ASP A 146 -18.11 -1.97 -23.94
N ASP A 147 -19.33 -1.48 -23.74
CA ASP A 147 -19.64 -0.50 -22.70
C ASP A 147 -19.53 -1.11 -21.31
N LEU A 148 -19.97 -2.38 -21.15
CA LEU A 148 -19.78 -3.14 -19.90
C LEU A 148 -18.31 -3.35 -19.59
N TYR A 149 -17.50 -3.66 -20.60
CA TYR A 149 -16.06 -3.85 -20.45
C TYR A 149 -15.36 -2.55 -20.05
N ASN A 150 -15.69 -1.42 -20.68
CA ASN A 150 -15.11 -0.12 -20.36
C ASN A 150 -15.47 0.35 -18.95
N ASN A 151 -16.71 0.11 -18.50
CA ASN A 151 -17.13 0.45 -17.13
C ASN A 151 -16.41 -0.39 -16.08
N ARG A 152 -16.18 -1.66 -16.35
CA ARG A 152 -15.42 -2.56 -15.48
C ARG A 152 -13.97 -2.11 -15.36
N ARG A 153 -13.36 -1.67 -16.46
CA ARG A 153 -11.99 -1.14 -16.49
C ARG A 153 -11.80 0.08 -15.58
N GLN A 154 -12.83 0.92 -15.41
CA GLN A 154 -12.76 2.02 -14.44
C GLN A 154 -12.66 1.51 -13.00
N ALA A 155 -13.46 0.51 -12.62
CA ALA A 155 -13.39 -0.08 -11.30
C ALA A 155 -12.00 -0.67 -11.04
N ASP A 156 -11.43 -1.39 -12.01
CA ASP A 156 -10.09 -1.99 -11.91
C ASP A 156 -8.99 -0.93 -11.65
N PHE A 157 -9.09 0.24 -12.31
CA PHE A 157 -8.16 1.36 -12.08
C PHE A 157 -8.19 1.85 -10.64
N TYR A 158 -9.39 2.06 -10.09
CA TYR A 158 -9.53 2.57 -8.73
C TYR A 158 -9.27 1.49 -7.66
N ILE A 159 -9.53 0.21 -7.96
CA ILE A 159 -9.09 -0.91 -7.12
C ILE A 159 -7.58 -0.88 -6.95
N LEU A 160 -6.84 -0.74 -8.05
CA LEU A 160 -5.37 -0.64 -8.01
C LEU A 160 -4.89 0.58 -7.21
N MET A 161 -5.57 1.73 -7.32
CA MET A 161 -5.23 2.90 -6.52
C MET A 161 -5.44 2.68 -5.02
N LEU A 162 -6.57 2.05 -4.62
CA LEU A 162 -6.83 1.71 -3.22
C LEU A 162 -5.85 0.67 -2.69
N THR A 163 -5.54 -0.36 -3.49
CA THR A 163 -4.55 -1.39 -3.13
C THR A 163 -3.15 -0.77 -2.97
N CYS A 164 -2.78 0.18 -3.83
CA CYS A 164 -1.56 0.96 -3.70
C CYS A 164 -1.52 1.72 -2.36
N GLY A 165 -2.63 2.37 -1.98
CA GLY A 165 -2.77 3.08 -0.70
C GLY A 165 -2.61 2.17 0.51
N LEU A 166 -3.21 0.97 0.49
CA LEU A 166 -3.03 -0.04 1.54
C LEU A 166 -1.58 -0.48 1.66
N GLY A 167 -0.91 -0.77 0.53
CA GLY A 167 0.50 -1.13 0.55
C GLY A 167 1.40 -0.04 1.14
N MET A 168 1.14 1.22 0.78
CA MET A 168 1.88 2.37 1.31
C MET A 168 1.66 2.56 2.81
N SER A 169 0.42 2.38 3.30
CA SER A 169 0.11 2.43 4.74
C SER A 169 0.85 1.34 5.51
N VAL A 170 0.84 0.09 5.02
CA VAL A 170 1.62 -1.01 5.64
C VAL A 170 3.10 -0.64 5.77
N VAL A 171 3.71 0.00 4.76
CA VAL A 171 5.10 0.49 4.83
C VAL A 171 5.28 1.52 5.94
N ALA A 172 4.33 2.44 6.11
CA ALA A 172 4.39 3.46 7.17
C ALA A 172 4.26 2.87 8.58
N LEU A 173 3.43 1.83 8.74
CA LEU A 173 3.13 1.20 10.03
C LEU A 173 4.11 0.09 10.42
N ALA A 174 4.85 -0.50 9.47
CA ALA A 174 5.68 -1.69 9.69
C ALA A 174 6.72 -1.50 10.81
N GLN A 175 6.90 -2.52 11.65
CA GLN A 175 7.94 -2.64 12.68
C GLN A 175 8.92 -3.79 12.40
N ASP A 176 8.73 -4.44 11.25
CA ASP A 176 9.54 -5.55 10.77
C ASP A 176 9.89 -5.31 9.30
N LEU A 177 11.14 -5.61 8.90
CA LEU A 177 11.61 -5.39 7.54
C LEU A 177 10.87 -6.26 6.50
N PHE A 178 10.40 -7.44 6.89
CA PHE A 178 9.65 -8.30 5.98
C PHE A 178 8.24 -7.76 5.75
N VAL A 179 7.57 -7.27 6.80
CA VAL A 179 6.26 -6.61 6.69
C VAL A 179 6.37 -5.33 5.85
N LEU A 180 7.43 -4.55 6.07
CA LEU A 180 7.72 -3.36 5.24
C LEU A 180 7.89 -3.75 3.77
N PHE A 181 8.64 -4.81 3.48
CA PHE A 181 8.85 -5.32 2.13
C PHE A 181 7.53 -5.77 1.48
N ILE A 182 6.68 -6.51 2.19
CA ILE A 182 5.35 -6.91 1.68
C ILE A 182 4.50 -5.69 1.32
N GLY A 183 4.45 -4.68 2.19
CA GLY A 183 3.73 -3.44 1.91
C GLY A 183 4.27 -2.71 0.68
N LEU A 184 5.61 -2.66 0.54
CA LEU A 184 6.29 -2.07 -0.60
C LEU A 184 5.96 -2.81 -1.90
N GLU A 185 5.93 -4.14 -1.88
CA GLU A 185 5.59 -4.94 -3.06
C GLU A 185 4.13 -4.79 -3.44
N LEU A 186 3.20 -4.78 -2.48
CA LEU A 186 1.77 -4.56 -2.74
C LEU A 186 1.52 -3.22 -3.45
N ALA A 187 2.14 -2.14 -2.97
CA ALA A 187 2.08 -0.84 -3.60
C ALA A 187 2.75 -0.83 -4.98
N SER A 188 3.88 -1.55 -5.12
CA SER A 188 4.67 -1.61 -6.35
C SER A 188 3.93 -2.32 -7.48
N PHE A 189 3.38 -3.51 -7.23
CA PHE A 189 2.59 -4.22 -8.22
C PHE A 189 1.42 -3.39 -8.72
N SER A 190 0.71 -2.72 -7.80
CA SER A 190 -0.37 -1.81 -8.15
C SER A 190 0.10 -0.69 -9.08
N THR A 191 1.24 -0.06 -8.79
CA THR A 191 1.79 1.01 -9.62
C THR A 191 2.31 0.52 -10.97
N TYR A 192 2.90 -0.68 -11.08
CA TYR A 192 3.33 -1.25 -12.36
C TYR A 192 2.15 -1.42 -13.31
N VAL A 193 1.03 -1.94 -12.81
CA VAL A 193 -0.19 -2.10 -13.62
C VAL A 193 -0.81 -0.76 -13.94
N LEU A 194 -0.80 0.22 -13.01
CA LEU A 194 -1.32 1.57 -13.27
C LEU A 194 -0.53 2.31 -14.36
N VAL A 195 0.79 2.13 -14.43
CA VAL A 195 1.61 2.71 -15.52
C VAL A 195 1.21 2.14 -16.88
N ALA A 196 1.01 0.81 -16.96
CA ALA A 196 0.60 0.10 -18.17
C ALA A 196 -0.92 0.13 -18.41
N PHE A 197 -1.70 0.89 -17.64
CA PHE A 197 -3.16 0.76 -17.62
C PHE A 197 -3.81 1.05 -18.96
N TYR A 198 -3.28 2.00 -19.73
CA TYR A 198 -3.71 2.32 -21.09
C TYR A 198 -3.01 1.42 -22.11
N LYS A 199 -3.44 0.16 -22.15
CA LYS A 199 -2.84 -0.88 -23.01
C LYS A 199 -2.88 -0.57 -24.51
N GLU A 200 -3.73 0.37 -24.95
CA GLU A 200 -3.82 0.86 -26.32
C GLU A 200 -2.63 1.75 -26.69
N SER A 201 -1.97 2.35 -25.71
CA SER A 201 -0.76 3.15 -25.89
C SER A 201 0.47 2.25 -25.94
N LYS A 202 1.16 2.20 -27.07
CA LYS A 202 2.44 1.47 -27.18
C LYS A 202 3.48 1.98 -26.18
N VAL A 203 3.54 3.32 -26.01
CA VAL A 203 4.45 3.95 -25.05
C VAL A 203 4.12 3.54 -23.62
N GLY A 204 2.82 3.56 -23.24
CA GLY A 204 2.38 3.16 -21.91
C GLY A 204 2.67 1.67 -21.61
N THR A 205 2.42 0.79 -22.59
CA THR A 205 2.68 -0.64 -22.45
C THR A 205 4.18 -0.94 -22.32
N GLU A 206 5.02 -0.30 -23.14
CA GLU A 206 6.48 -0.43 -23.09
C GLU A 206 7.02 0.07 -21.75
N ALA A 207 6.58 1.27 -21.32
CA ALA A 207 6.97 1.86 -20.04
C ALA A 207 6.60 0.98 -18.84
N GLY A 208 5.37 0.47 -18.83
CA GLY A 208 4.91 -0.42 -17.77
C GLY A 208 5.68 -1.73 -17.71
N MET A 209 6.02 -2.33 -18.88
CA MET A 209 6.81 -3.54 -18.93
C MET A 209 8.25 -3.31 -18.44
N LYS A 210 8.90 -2.23 -18.87
CA LYS A 210 10.24 -1.85 -18.38
C LYS A 210 10.23 -1.62 -16.87
N TYR A 211 9.24 -0.86 -16.39
CA TYR A 211 9.11 -0.55 -14.97
C TYR A 211 8.89 -1.79 -14.13
N PHE A 212 8.05 -2.73 -14.58
CA PHE A 212 7.80 -4.01 -13.94
C PHE A 212 9.07 -4.89 -13.90
N ILE A 213 9.74 -5.11 -15.03
CA ILE A 213 10.92 -5.99 -15.10
C ILE A 213 12.03 -5.46 -14.19
N VAL A 214 12.37 -4.17 -14.31
CA VAL A 214 13.44 -3.57 -13.51
C VAL A 214 13.08 -3.56 -12.03
N GLY A 215 11.83 -3.23 -11.71
CA GLY A 215 11.32 -3.26 -10.34
C GLY A 215 11.37 -4.65 -9.72
N SER A 216 10.90 -5.67 -10.43
CA SER A 216 10.92 -7.06 -9.95
C SER A 216 12.33 -7.58 -9.70
N VAL A 217 13.29 -7.21 -10.55
CA VAL A 217 14.71 -7.55 -10.35
C VAL A 217 15.25 -6.85 -9.11
N ALA A 218 14.99 -5.54 -8.95
CA ALA A 218 15.43 -4.79 -7.78
C ALA A 218 14.82 -5.33 -6.48
N SER A 219 13.55 -5.69 -6.50
CA SER A 219 12.86 -6.34 -5.38
C SER A 219 13.45 -7.72 -5.05
N GLY A 220 13.74 -8.53 -6.06
CA GLY A 220 14.38 -9.83 -5.87
C GLY A 220 15.76 -9.73 -5.21
N VAL A 221 16.56 -8.74 -5.61
CA VAL A 221 17.85 -8.43 -4.97
C VAL A 221 17.63 -7.96 -3.53
N GLY A 222 16.64 -7.08 -3.28
CA GLY A 222 16.28 -6.62 -1.95
C GLY A 222 15.84 -7.76 -1.03
N LEU A 223 15.01 -8.68 -1.53
CA LEU A 223 14.55 -9.85 -0.77
C LEU A 223 15.71 -10.79 -0.41
N TYR A 224 16.67 -10.95 -1.30
CA TYR A 224 17.89 -11.70 -1.01
C TYR A 224 18.70 -11.03 0.10
N GLY A 225 18.79 -9.69 0.10
CA GLY A 225 19.37 -8.93 1.20
C GLY A 225 18.66 -9.13 2.54
N LEU A 226 17.32 -9.14 2.55
CA LEU A 226 16.54 -9.48 3.74
C LEU A 226 16.83 -10.88 4.27
N SER A 227 16.99 -11.87 3.38
CA SER A 227 17.34 -13.24 3.79
C SER A 227 18.72 -13.32 4.45
N MET A 228 19.69 -12.52 4.00
CA MET A 228 21.01 -12.42 4.65
C MET A 228 20.92 -11.79 6.03
N LEU A 229 20.14 -10.72 6.19
CA LEU A 229 19.91 -10.09 7.49
C LEU A 229 19.21 -11.04 8.46
N TYR A 230 18.23 -11.79 8.00
CA TYR A 230 17.57 -12.81 8.79
C TYR A 230 18.52 -13.94 9.22
N LEU A 231 19.35 -14.43 8.30
CA LEU A 231 20.34 -15.45 8.60
C LEU A 231 21.33 -15.00 9.69
N TRP A 232 21.69 -13.72 9.68
CA TRP A 232 22.64 -13.15 10.64
C TRP A 232 22.00 -12.85 11.99
N ALA A 233 20.81 -12.24 12.04
CA ALA A 233 20.18 -11.76 13.26
C ALA A 233 19.14 -12.72 13.86
N GLY A 234 18.66 -13.70 13.08
CA GLY A 234 17.57 -14.60 13.47
C GLY A 234 16.17 -13.95 13.47
N SER A 235 16.10 -12.64 13.19
CA SER A 235 14.84 -11.86 13.14
C SER A 235 14.99 -10.68 12.18
N LEU A 236 13.87 -10.19 11.65
CA LEU A 236 13.81 -8.97 10.82
C LEU A 236 13.13 -7.79 11.55
N GLN A 237 12.85 -7.94 12.84
CA GLN A 237 12.35 -6.86 13.67
C GLN A 237 13.39 -5.73 13.80
N PHE A 238 12.91 -4.50 13.76
CA PHE A 238 13.80 -3.33 13.79
C PHE A 238 14.61 -3.21 15.07
N ASP A 239 14.02 -3.53 16.22
CA ASP A 239 14.68 -3.51 17.53
C ASP A 239 15.74 -4.60 17.65
N VAL A 240 15.46 -5.83 17.20
CA VAL A 240 16.41 -6.95 17.20
C VAL A 240 17.59 -6.66 16.27
N LEU A 241 17.31 -6.17 15.05
CA LEU A 241 18.35 -5.80 14.11
C LEU A 241 19.22 -4.66 14.65
N ALA A 242 18.62 -3.61 15.23
CA ALA A 242 19.36 -2.50 15.81
C ALA A 242 20.28 -2.97 16.97
N ALA A 243 19.78 -3.83 17.85
CA ALA A 243 20.59 -4.41 18.93
C ALA A 243 21.76 -5.25 18.39
N GLN A 244 21.53 -6.06 17.36
CA GLN A 244 22.60 -6.85 16.72
C GLN A 244 23.65 -5.97 16.04
N PHE A 245 23.24 -4.85 15.39
CA PHE A 245 24.20 -3.91 14.79
C PHE A 245 25.08 -3.20 15.80
N VAL A 246 24.60 -2.98 17.04
CA VAL A 246 25.44 -2.44 18.12
C VAL A 246 26.56 -3.42 18.49
N ILE A 247 26.26 -4.72 18.52
CA ILE A 247 27.18 -5.77 19.02
C ILE A 247 28.12 -6.24 17.90
N ASN A 248 27.58 -6.54 16.72
CA ASN A 248 28.26 -7.26 15.64
C ASN A 248 28.13 -6.56 14.27
N GLY A 249 27.91 -5.23 14.25
CA GLY A 249 27.62 -4.47 13.02
C GLY A 249 28.75 -4.39 11.99
N THR A 250 29.95 -4.85 12.33
CA THR A 250 31.10 -4.90 11.43
C THR A 250 31.23 -6.22 10.66
N ASP A 251 30.35 -7.18 10.92
CA ASP A 251 30.36 -8.45 10.18
C ASP A 251 30.11 -8.22 8.70
N PRO A 252 30.76 -8.97 7.79
CA PRO A 252 30.56 -8.83 6.36
C PRO A 252 29.15 -9.16 5.87
N LEU A 253 28.51 -10.16 6.51
CA LEU A 253 27.20 -10.67 6.08
C LEU A 253 26.09 -9.63 6.14
N PRO A 254 25.86 -8.93 7.28
CA PRO A 254 24.85 -7.87 7.35
C PRO A 254 25.16 -6.67 6.45
N LEU A 255 26.44 -6.32 6.26
CA LEU A 255 26.84 -5.21 5.39
C LEU A 255 26.46 -5.50 3.93
N ILE A 256 26.70 -6.72 3.45
CA ILE A 256 26.28 -7.15 2.11
C ILE A 256 24.75 -7.19 2.04
N GLY A 257 24.07 -7.73 3.07
CA GLY A 257 22.62 -7.76 3.17
C GLY A 257 21.98 -6.38 3.05
N ILE A 258 22.50 -5.39 3.79
CA ILE A 258 22.07 -3.98 3.67
C ILE A 258 22.31 -3.45 2.26
N GLY A 259 23.48 -3.72 1.66
CA GLY A 259 23.79 -3.30 0.30
C GLY A 259 22.72 -3.78 -0.69
N PHE A 260 22.26 -5.02 -0.57
CA PHE A 260 21.21 -5.57 -1.43
C PHE A 260 19.83 -4.98 -1.13
N VAL A 261 19.48 -4.76 0.13
CA VAL A 261 18.23 -4.08 0.51
C VAL A 261 18.19 -2.65 -0.04
N LEU A 262 19.32 -1.95 0.00
CA LEU A 262 19.46 -0.60 -0.55
C LEU A 262 19.27 -0.54 -2.07
N VAL A 263 19.52 -1.62 -2.82
CA VAL A 263 19.17 -1.70 -4.25
C VAL A 263 17.67 -1.58 -4.44
N GLY A 264 16.87 -2.33 -3.67
CA GLY A 264 15.41 -2.28 -3.74
C GLY A 264 14.85 -0.89 -3.39
N PHE A 265 15.29 -0.30 -2.28
CA PHE A 265 14.87 1.05 -1.90
C PHE A 265 15.41 2.13 -2.85
N GLY A 266 16.64 1.98 -3.33
CA GLY A 266 17.25 2.88 -4.31
C GLY A 266 16.47 2.95 -5.61
N PHE A 267 15.97 1.82 -6.09
CA PHE A 267 15.04 1.77 -7.22
C PHE A 267 13.76 2.55 -6.90
N LYS A 268 13.18 2.37 -5.71
CA LYS A 268 11.92 3.01 -5.31
C LYS A 268 12.01 4.54 -5.25
N VAL A 269 13.09 5.07 -4.67
CA VAL A 269 13.35 6.53 -4.66
C VAL A 269 13.91 7.04 -5.96
N SER A 270 14.26 6.14 -6.89
CA SER A 270 15.00 6.46 -8.12
C SER A 270 16.35 7.13 -7.86
N ALA A 271 17.09 6.61 -6.88
CA ALA A 271 18.46 7.03 -6.62
C ALA A 271 19.41 6.50 -7.71
N ALA A 272 20.42 7.27 -8.08
CA ALA A 272 21.47 6.77 -8.97
C ALA A 272 22.24 5.61 -8.28
N PRO A 273 22.54 4.51 -8.99
CA PRO A 273 22.36 4.24 -10.42
C PRO A 273 20.99 3.62 -10.79
N PHE A 274 20.07 3.41 -9.87
CA PHE A 274 18.82 2.64 -10.08
C PHE A 274 17.65 3.47 -10.67
N HIS A 275 17.90 4.68 -11.20
CA HIS A 275 16.89 5.65 -11.63
C HIS A 275 16.38 5.47 -13.07
N PHE A 276 17.01 4.63 -13.88
CA PHE A 276 16.81 4.57 -15.34
C PHE A 276 15.41 4.15 -15.79
N ALA A 277 14.64 3.43 -14.97
CA ALA A 277 13.25 3.07 -15.29
C ALA A 277 12.23 4.19 -14.97
N ALA A 278 12.58 5.18 -14.15
CA ALA A 278 11.66 6.22 -13.71
C ALA A 278 11.22 7.18 -14.85
N PRO A 279 12.11 7.68 -15.73
CA PRO A 279 11.71 8.55 -16.85
C PRO A 279 10.72 7.86 -17.78
N ASP A 280 10.94 6.58 -18.10
CA ASP A 280 10.04 5.79 -18.94
C ASP A 280 8.68 5.62 -18.26
N ALA A 281 8.67 5.27 -16.96
CA ALA A 281 7.44 5.14 -16.19
C ALA A 281 6.62 6.44 -16.16
N TYR A 282 7.26 7.59 -15.98
CA TYR A 282 6.57 8.89 -15.99
C TYR A 282 6.02 9.26 -17.36
N SER A 283 6.76 8.97 -18.42
CA SER A 283 6.32 9.29 -19.79
C SER A 283 5.18 8.40 -20.27
N GLY A 284 5.12 7.15 -19.85
CA GLY A 284 4.11 6.19 -20.24
C GLY A 284 2.85 6.21 -19.37
N ALA A 285 2.93 6.70 -18.14
CA ALA A 285 1.80 6.78 -17.22
C ALA A 285 0.84 7.94 -17.56
N SER A 286 -0.42 7.80 -17.16
CA SER A 286 -1.33 8.95 -17.15
C SER A 286 -0.86 10.00 -16.13
N SER A 287 -1.13 11.28 -16.39
CA SER A 287 -0.65 12.39 -15.52
C SER A 287 -0.99 12.21 -14.03
N PRO A 288 -2.20 11.75 -13.62
CA PRO A 288 -2.47 11.49 -12.21
C PRO A 288 -1.62 10.36 -11.64
N VAL A 289 -1.39 9.28 -12.41
CA VAL A 289 -0.54 8.15 -12.00
C VAL A 289 0.92 8.59 -11.91
N ALA A 290 1.41 9.37 -12.89
CA ALA A 290 2.75 9.96 -12.82
C ALA A 290 2.92 10.85 -11.57
N GLY A 291 1.87 11.60 -11.19
CA GLY A 291 1.85 12.36 -9.93
C GLY A 291 2.00 11.48 -8.69
N VAL A 292 1.28 10.35 -8.60
CA VAL A 292 1.42 9.37 -7.50
C VAL A 292 2.84 8.79 -7.45
N LEU A 293 3.40 8.45 -8.62
CA LEU A 293 4.78 7.92 -8.70
C LEU A 293 5.80 8.95 -8.22
N ALA A 294 5.61 10.23 -8.57
CA ALA A 294 6.54 11.30 -8.21
C ALA A 294 6.45 11.73 -6.72
N THR A 295 5.30 11.53 -6.08
CA THR A 295 5.04 11.97 -4.70
C THR A 295 4.97 10.80 -3.73
N ALA A 296 3.82 10.13 -3.63
CA ALA A 296 3.54 9.08 -2.65
C ALA A 296 4.50 7.88 -2.77
N SER A 297 4.79 7.42 -3.99
CA SER A 297 5.71 6.30 -4.20
C SER A 297 7.15 6.64 -3.78
N LYS A 298 7.60 7.88 -4.01
CA LYS A 298 8.92 8.34 -3.55
C LYS A 298 8.96 8.48 -2.03
N ALA A 299 7.93 9.08 -1.45
CA ALA A 299 7.83 9.20 0.00
C ALA A 299 7.83 7.82 0.68
N MET A 300 7.14 6.81 0.11
CA MET A 300 7.19 5.43 0.59
C MET A 300 8.61 4.85 0.57
N GLY A 301 9.35 5.04 -0.52
CA GLY A 301 10.76 4.60 -0.61
C GLY A 301 11.65 5.31 0.42
N ILE A 302 11.39 6.60 0.69
CA ILE A 302 12.11 7.37 1.71
C ILE A 302 11.82 6.82 3.11
N VAL A 303 10.58 6.43 3.43
CA VAL A 303 10.24 5.77 4.71
C VAL A 303 11.09 4.52 4.91
N GLY A 304 11.18 3.65 3.90
CA GLY A 304 12.01 2.45 3.96
C GLY A 304 13.49 2.75 4.19
N LEU A 305 14.05 3.73 3.45
CA LEU A 305 15.43 4.16 3.63
C LEU A 305 15.69 4.77 5.02
N LEU A 306 14.80 5.62 5.52
CA LEU A 306 14.94 6.21 6.85
C LEU A 306 14.93 5.14 7.94
N ARG A 307 14.05 4.14 7.85
CA ARG A 307 14.00 3.04 8.80
C ARG A 307 15.28 2.21 8.77
N MET A 308 15.80 1.89 7.59
CA MET A 308 17.09 1.21 7.45
C MET A 308 18.26 2.02 8.02
N LEU A 309 18.31 3.31 7.72
CA LEU A 309 19.37 4.18 8.25
C LEU A 309 19.34 4.26 9.77
N LEU A 310 18.16 4.31 10.37
CA LEU A 310 18.04 4.38 11.83
C LEU A 310 18.41 3.07 12.51
N ILE A 311 18.10 1.91 11.90
CA ILE A 311 18.54 0.61 12.41
C ILE A 311 20.09 0.54 12.44
N VAL A 312 20.75 1.03 11.40
CA VAL A 312 22.20 0.85 11.20
C VAL A 312 23.03 1.97 11.85
N ALA A 313 22.61 3.23 11.66
CA ALA A 313 23.45 4.39 12.01
C ALA A 313 23.17 4.97 13.41
N ALA A 314 21.99 4.72 13.96
CA ALA A 314 21.57 5.30 15.22
C ALA A 314 20.73 4.32 16.07
N PRO A 315 21.28 3.15 16.40
CA PRO A 315 20.53 2.13 17.14
C PRO A 315 20.05 2.63 18.51
N GLU A 316 20.76 3.56 19.15
CA GLU A 316 20.35 4.18 20.42
C GLU A 316 19.27 5.26 20.25
N SER A 317 19.20 5.92 19.10
CA SER A 317 18.20 6.95 18.79
C SER A 317 16.93 6.36 18.15
N SER A 318 16.91 5.06 17.91
CA SER A 318 15.74 4.33 17.38
C SER A 318 14.51 4.44 18.30
N GLY A 319 14.67 4.94 19.53
CA GLY A 319 13.58 5.32 20.44
C GLY A 319 12.62 6.39 19.87
N PHE A 320 12.99 7.09 18.79
CA PHE A 320 12.08 7.96 18.04
C PHE A 320 11.18 7.17 17.07
N LEU A 321 11.62 6.00 16.64
CA LEU A 321 10.92 5.12 15.70
C LEU A 321 10.63 3.71 16.24
N SER A 322 11.18 3.34 17.39
CA SER A 322 11.03 2.03 18.00
C SER A 322 11.22 2.04 19.53
N TYR A 323 10.65 1.06 20.16
CA TYR A 323 10.42 0.80 21.56
C TYR A 323 11.64 0.43 22.41
N SER A 324 12.84 0.95 22.20
CA SER A 324 14.00 0.64 23.03
C SER A 324 13.84 0.95 24.54
N ASN A 325 12.81 1.75 24.89
CA ASN A 325 12.52 2.07 26.30
C ASN A 325 11.79 0.96 27.07
N LEU A 326 11.11 0.02 26.40
CA LEU A 326 10.46 -1.10 27.07
C LEU A 326 11.44 -2.25 27.41
N TYR A 327 12.49 -2.42 26.61
CA TYR A 327 13.51 -3.44 26.89
C TYR A 327 14.37 -3.11 28.11
N LYS A 328 14.65 -1.82 28.38
CA LYS A 328 15.37 -1.39 29.58
C LYS A 328 14.57 -1.58 30.88
N GLN A 329 13.24 -1.63 30.82
CA GLN A 329 12.41 -1.85 32.01
C GLN A 329 12.28 -3.32 32.40
N ASN A 330 12.43 -4.26 31.47
CA ASN A 330 12.31 -5.70 31.74
C ASN A 330 13.65 -6.40 32.12
N GLN A 331 14.78 -5.70 32.06
CA GLN A 331 16.07 -6.24 32.54
C GLN A 331 16.33 -5.96 34.03
N HIS A 332 15.40 -5.31 34.73
CA HIS A 332 15.50 -5.03 36.17
C HIS A 332 14.47 -5.78 37.04
N ILE A 333 13.95 -6.93 36.53
CA ILE A 333 13.16 -7.87 37.34
C ILE A 333 13.91 -9.20 37.42
#